data_657f8a64b9b93b5babc69276967cd998
#
_entry.id   657f8a64b9b93b5babc69276967cd998
#
_cell.length_a   1.000
_cell.length_b   1.000
_cell.length_c   1.000
_cell.angle_alpha   90.00
_cell.angle_beta   90.00
_cell.angle_gamma   90.00
#
_symmetry.space_group_name_H-M   'P 1'
#
loop_
_entity.id
_entity.type
_entity.pdbx_description
1 polymer ?
#
loop_
_entity_poly.entity_id
_entity_poly.type
_entity_poly.pdbx_seq_one_letter_code
_entity_poly.pdbx_strand_id
1 'polypeptide(L)'
;MTHRTNRATRFLLVSVCALAVVITSAGAASAGRNHHHPQSLWGLYEQTLREAKYVDLTHTITPSIPVWAGFGPSLFAPAKNPVTGAPYTYAVDGFEATAYTLQTDQLGTQLDPPAHWAPEYAAIDELPPTFAVRPLVVISIVKQVNRDFNYHLQVSDILRWERQHGRIPEGSVVMVRSDWSKRWPDPGLALLTKFPGVSLAALQFLHLQRHILFHGHEPLDTDSTPTLEGESWLMHNGFAQAEGVANLDRVPATGCLVEIGYPKFGGGLGGYARFIAICPSNWRYGVSVGELPEAPLQRYDNVLHWDPVLGMRIR
;
A
#
# COMPACT_ATOMS: atom_id res chain seq x y z
N MET A 1 -62.39 -71.13 -3.72
CA MET A 1 -63.73 -70.71 -4.12
C MET A 1 -63.54 -69.66 -5.17
N THR A 2 -63.58 -70.08 -6.40
CA THR A 2 -64.68 -69.98 -7.41
C THR A 2 -64.90 -68.53 -7.81
N HIS A 3 -64.73 -68.19 -8.96
CA HIS A 3 -65.23 -68.36 -10.32
C HIS A 3 -65.28 -66.95 -10.98
N ARG A 4 -64.93 -66.78 -12.08
CA ARG A 4 -65.19 -67.05 -13.50
C ARG A 4 -65.31 -65.75 -14.30
N THR A 5 -64.50 -65.66 -15.28
CA THR A 5 -64.77 -65.48 -16.72
C THR A 5 -65.93 -64.56 -17.13
N ASN A 6 -65.73 -63.62 -18.03
CA ASN A 6 -66.10 -63.78 -19.42
C ASN A 6 -65.59 -62.72 -20.38
N ARG A 7 -65.37 -63.19 -21.58
CA ARG A 7 -65.03 -62.52 -22.82
C ARG A 7 -66.20 -61.75 -23.38
N ALA A 8 -65.93 -60.68 -24.05
CA ALA A 8 -66.60 -60.38 -25.32
C ALA A 8 -65.81 -59.42 -26.17
N THR A 9 -65.50 -59.93 -27.34
CA THR A 9 -64.94 -59.35 -28.55
C THR A 9 -66.00 -58.46 -29.24
N ARG A 10 -65.60 -57.37 -29.89
CA ARG A 10 -65.94 -57.04 -31.26
C ARG A 10 -65.54 -55.64 -31.74
N PHE A 11 -64.86 -55.68 -32.86
CA PHE A 11 -64.94 -54.92 -34.12
C PHE A 11 -64.49 -53.46 -34.16
N LEU A 12 -63.39 -53.33 -34.86
CA LEU A 12 -62.99 -52.48 -36.01
C LEU A 12 -63.87 -51.27 -36.34
N LEU A 13 -63.30 -50.15 -36.34
CA LEU A 13 -63.49 -49.14 -37.40
C LEU A 13 -62.20 -48.34 -37.60
N VAL A 14 -61.68 -48.48 -38.80
CA VAL A 14 -60.47 -47.75 -39.29
C VAL A 14 -60.94 -46.34 -39.64
N SER A 15 -60.35 -45.33 -39.01
CA SER A 15 -60.40 -43.96 -39.52
C SER A 15 -59.01 -43.47 -39.70
N VAL A 16 -58.57 -43.34 -40.92
CA VAL A 16 -57.34 -42.72 -41.35
C VAL A 16 -57.52 -41.20 -41.20
N CYS A 17 -56.96 -40.64 -40.18
CA CYS A 17 -56.71 -39.19 -40.13
C CYS A 17 -55.25 -38.93 -40.34
N ALA A 18 -54.91 -38.30 -41.46
CA ALA A 18 -53.64 -37.80 -41.76
C ALA A 18 -53.21 -36.70 -40.73
N LEU A 19 -52.28 -37.02 -39.85
CA LEU A 19 -51.78 -36.06 -38.92
C LEU A 19 -50.51 -35.45 -39.58
N ALA A 20 -50.62 -34.20 -40.01
CA ALA A 20 -49.48 -33.39 -40.43
C ALA A 20 -48.53 -33.21 -39.28
N VAL A 21 -47.35 -33.84 -39.34
CA VAL A 21 -46.25 -33.61 -38.39
C VAL A 21 -45.67 -32.26 -38.70
N VAL A 22 -46.05 -31.24 -37.94
CA VAL A 22 -45.31 -29.98 -37.86
C VAL A 22 -44.08 -30.24 -37.03
N ILE A 23 -42.95 -30.42 -37.69
CA ILE A 23 -41.63 -30.43 -37.04
C ILE A 23 -41.35 -28.99 -36.67
N THR A 24 -41.74 -28.58 -35.47
CA THR A 24 -41.18 -27.40 -34.80
C THR A 24 -39.75 -27.77 -34.41
N SER A 25 -38.78 -27.30 -35.19
CA SER A 25 -37.38 -27.26 -34.79
C SER A 25 -37.30 -26.36 -33.55
N ALA A 26 -37.38 -26.98 -32.37
CA ALA A 26 -36.95 -26.33 -31.14
C ALA A 26 -35.46 -26.07 -31.31
N GLY A 27 -35.11 -24.84 -31.69
CA GLY A 27 -33.80 -24.35 -31.63
C GLY A 27 -33.35 -24.55 -30.18
N ALA A 28 -32.38 -25.46 -29.98
CA ALA A 28 -31.65 -25.57 -28.74
C ALA A 28 -30.98 -24.21 -28.56
N ALA A 29 -31.59 -23.34 -27.76
CA ALA A 29 -30.90 -22.22 -27.17
C ALA A 29 -29.75 -22.84 -26.37
N SER A 30 -28.60 -22.87 -26.98
CA SER A 30 -27.33 -23.07 -26.26
C SER A 30 -27.31 -22.01 -25.20
N ALA A 31 -27.75 -22.36 -23.99
CA ALA A 31 -27.42 -21.60 -22.81
C ALA A 31 -25.89 -21.63 -22.73
N GLY A 32 -25.29 -20.61 -23.34
CA GLY A 32 -23.87 -20.34 -23.19
C GLY A 32 -23.64 -20.31 -21.69
N ARG A 33 -23.07 -21.37 -21.17
CA ARG A 33 -22.42 -21.31 -19.86
C ARG A 33 -21.40 -20.19 -20.01
N ASN A 34 -21.73 -19.02 -19.49
CA ASN A 34 -20.74 -18.03 -19.13
C ASN A 34 -19.81 -18.73 -18.16
N HIS A 35 -18.83 -19.44 -18.69
CA HIS A 35 -17.62 -19.72 -17.94
C HIS A 35 -17.09 -18.32 -17.64
N HIS A 36 -17.37 -17.83 -16.43
CA HIS A 36 -16.54 -16.82 -15.82
C HIS A 36 -15.14 -17.42 -15.81
N HIS A 37 -14.39 -17.23 -16.90
CA HIS A 37 -12.94 -17.31 -16.82
C HIS A 37 -12.57 -16.36 -15.68
N PRO A 38 -11.86 -16.82 -14.65
CA PRO A 38 -11.37 -15.90 -13.64
C PRO A 38 -10.68 -14.78 -14.42
N GLN A 39 -11.14 -13.54 -14.19
CA GLN A 39 -10.63 -12.38 -14.92
C GLN A 39 -9.12 -12.40 -14.74
N SER A 40 -8.35 -12.47 -15.82
CA SER A 40 -6.89 -12.51 -15.67
C SER A 40 -6.43 -11.22 -15.02
N LEU A 41 -5.36 -11.26 -14.25
CA LEU A 41 -4.79 -10.05 -13.64
C LEU A 41 -4.40 -9.01 -14.70
N TRP A 42 -4.05 -9.45 -15.91
CA TRP A 42 -3.81 -8.55 -17.06
C TRP A 42 -5.09 -7.83 -17.49
N GLY A 43 -6.22 -8.53 -17.53
CA GLY A 43 -7.51 -7.89 -17.81
C GLY A 43 -7.89 -6.85 -16.75
N LEU A 44 -7.63 -7.13 -15.47
CA LEU A 44 -7.82 -6.16 -14.38
C LEU A 44 -6.86 -4.95 -14.54
N TYR A 45 -5.60 -5.19 -14.93
CA TYR A 45 -4.65 -4.13 -15.22
C TYR A 45 -5.16 -3.22 -16.34
N GLU A 46 -5.51 -3.77 -17.49
CA GLU A 46 -5.96 -2.99 -18.67
C GLU A 46 -7.27 -2.23 -18.40
N GLN A 47 -8.19 -2.81 -17.64
CA GLN A 47 -9.52 -2.22 -17.40
C GLN A 47 -9.55 -1.23 -16.24
N THR A 48 -8.61 -1.34 -15.30
CA THR A 48 -8.67 -0.59 -14.04
C THR A 48 -7.36 0.07 -13.66
N LEU A 49 -6.27 -0.70 -13.56
CA LEU A 49 -5.02 -0.18 -13.01
C LEU A 49 -4.31 0.77 -13.97
N ARG A 50 -4.43 0.56 -15.29
CA ARG A 50 -3.82 1.43 -16.30
C ARG A 50 -4.36 2.86 -16.24
N GLU A 51 -5.65 3.04 -15.95
CA GLU A 51 -6.29 4.34 -15.87
C GLU A 51 -6.30 4.90 -14.42
N ALA A 52 -5.90 4.10 -13.44
CA ALA A 52 -5.83 4.52 -12.05
C ALA A 52 -4.82 5.67 -11.85
N LYS A 53 -5.00 6.46 -10.81
CA LYS A 53 -4.11 7.55 -10.42
C LYS A 53 -3.11 7.06 -9.37
N TYR A 54 -1.85 7.10 -9.71
CA TYR A 54 -0.74 6.70 -8.84
C TYR A 54 -0.21 7.92 -8.09
N VAL A 55 -0.22 7.87 -6.76
CA VAL A 55 0.28 8.94 -5.87
C VAL A 55 1.42 8.39 -5.03
N ASP A 56 2.60 8.98 -5.15
CA ASP A 56 3.76 8.60 -4.33
C ASP A 56 3.60 9.15 -2.91
N LEU A 57 3.66 8.28 -1.91
CA LEU A 57 3.51 8.59 -0.49
C LEU A 57 4.85 8.56 0.26
N THR A 58 5.97 8.75 -0.45
CA THR A 58 7.31 8.53 0.07
C THR A 58 8.14 9.81 0.00
N HIS A 59 8.87 10.11 1.06
CA HIS A 59 9.89 11.16 1.05
C HIS A 59 11.16 10.68 0.34
N THR A 60 11.78 11.56 -0.44
CA THR A 60 13.08 11.28 -1.05
C THR A 60 14.15 11.23 0.05
N ILE A 61 14.96 10.17 0.05
CA ILE A 61 16.11 10.04 0.94
C ILE A 61 17.25 10.91 0.41
N THR A 62 17.73 11.82 1.24
CA THR A 62 18.89 12.69 0.99
C THR A 62 19.81 12.70 2.23
N PRO A 63 21.05 13.19 2.14
CA PRO A 63 21.91 13.33 3.32
C PRO A 63 21.33 14.22 4.44
N SER A 64 20.41 15.13 4.09
CA SER A 64 19.83 16.13 5.01
C SER A 64 18.42 15.81 5.51
N ILE A 65 17.90 14.61 5.27
CA ILE A 65 16.57 14.26 5.79
C ILE A 65 16.57 14.23 7.32
N PRO A 66 15.41 14.50 7.96
CA PRO A 66 15.27 14.34 9.40
C PRO A 66 15.54 12.89 9.81
N VAL A 67 16.43 12.70 10.75
CA VAL A 67 16.77 11.40 11.36
C VAL A 67 16.87 11.61 12.87
N TRP A 68 16.34 10.68 13.64
CA TRP A 68 16.52 10.73 15.08
C TRP A 68 18.01 10.79 15.46
N ALA A 69 18.36 11.72 16.36
CA ALA A 69 19.75 12.03 16.69
C ALA A 69 20.54 10.82 17.22
N GLY A 70 19.84 9.80 17.74
CA GLY A 70 20.47 8.55 18.19
C GLY A 70 21.08 7.69 17.08
N PHE A 71 20.64 7.87 15.82
CA PHE A 71 21.15 7.08 14.69
C PHE A 71 22.20 7.82 13.84
N GLY A 72 22.14 9.13 13.79
CA GLY A 72 23.03 9.96 12.96
C GLY A 72 22.61 10.03 11.49
N PRO A 73 23.27 10.93 10.70
CA PRO A 73 22.89 11.24 9.33
C PRO A 73 23.37 10.17 8.32
N SER A 74 22.64 10.06 7.22
CA SER A 74 23.08 9.31 6.05
C SER A 74 24.20 10.04 5.30
N LEU A 75 25.13 9.29 4.75
CA LEU A 75 26.23 9.81 3.93
C LEU A 75 26.17 9.19 2.54
N PHE A 76 26.24 10.05 1.51
CA PHE A 76 26.36 9.61 0.12
C PHE A 76 27.74 10.03 -0.40
N ALA A 77 28.29 9.21 -1.27
CA ALA A 77 29.58 9.49 -1.93
C ALA A 77 29.59 8.88 -3.34
N PRO A 78 30.42 9.39 -4.27
CA PRO A 78 30.73 8.64 -5.48
C PRO A 78 31.35 7.29 -5.12
N ALA A 79 30.83 6.21 -5.69
CA ALA A 79 31.42 4.89 -5.51
C ALA A 79 32.81 4.84 -6.13
N LYS A 80 33.74 4.13 -5.48
CA LYS A 80 35.14 4.05 -5.88
C LYS A 80 35.51 2.65 -6.35
N ASN A 81 36.41 2.61 -7.31
CA ASN A 81 37.06 1.37 -7.72
C ASN A 81 37.91 0.84 -6.54
N PRO A 82 37.70 -0.40 -6.09
CA PRO A 82 38.38 -0.95 -4.91
C PRO A 82 39.86 -1.15 -5.11
N VAL A 83 40.37 -1.19 -6.37
CA VAL A 83 41.79 -1.37 -6.69
C VAL A 83 42.51 -0.02 -6.75
N THR A 84 41.95 0.97 -7.44
CA THR A 84 42.59 2.26 -7.68
C THR A 84 42.25 3.30 -6.63
N GLY A 85 41.15 3.14 -5.90
CA GLY A 85 40.62 4.15 -4.98
C GLY A 85 39.95 5.34 -5.67
N ALA A 86 40.02 5.44 -7.00
CA ALA A 86 39.40 6.52 -7.77
C ALA A 86 37.86 6.34 -7.90
N PRO A 87 37.07 7.44 -7.93
CA PRO A 87 35.66 7.35 -8.22
C PRO A 87 35.42 6.88 -9.67
N TYR A 88 34.37 6.11 -9.88
CA TYR A 88 33.90 5.79 -11.22
C TYR A 88 33.37 7.04 -11.92
N THR A 89 33.72 7.23 -13.19
CA THR A 89 33.30 8.35 -14.01
C THR A 89 32.77 7.91 -15.38
N TYR A 90 31.83 8.65 -15.95
CA TYR A 90 31.33 8.38 -17.30
C TYR A 90 32.44 8.45 -18.35
N ALA A 91 33.42 9.35 -18.18
CA ALA A 91 34.52 9.58 -19.15
C ALA A 91 35.49 8.41 -19.22
N VAL A 92 35.82 7.79 -18.08
CA VAL A 92 36.85 6.73 -18.00
C VAL A 92 36.19 5.35 -17.99
N ASP A 93 35.10 5.17 -17.23
CA ASP A 93 34.51 3.87 -16.92
C ASP A 93 33.22 3.61 -17.71
N GLY A 94 32.63 4.67 -18.34
CA GLY A 94 31.36 4.59 -19.04
C GLY A 94 30.11 4.58 -18.14
N PHE A 95 30.29 4.59 -16.83
CA PHE A 95 29.23 4.65 -15.83
C PHE A 95 29.69 5.37 -14.56
N GLU A 96 28.72 5.77 -13.74
CA GLU A 96 28.94 6.21 -12.36
C GLU A 96 28.04 5.43 -11.40
N ALA A 97 28.41 5.36 -10.13
CA ALA A 97 27.64 4.77 -9.07
C ALA A 97 27.70 5.61 -7.79
N THR A 98 26.69 5.46 -6.92
CA THR A 98 26.67 6.09 -5.61
C THR A 98 26.89 5.05 -4.52
N ALA A 99 27.80 5.34 -3.60
CA ALA A 99 27.93 4.61 -2.35
C ALA A 99 27.06 5.29 -1.29
N TYR A 100 26.28 4.51 -0.57
CA TYR A 100 25.45 4.94 0.53
C TYR A 100 25.99 4.37 1.84
N THR A 101 26.18 5.22 2.85
CA THR A 101 26.38 4.81 4.23
C THR A 101 25.15 5.22 5.00
N LEU A 102 24.30 4.26 5.29
CA LEU A 102 23.04 4.44 6.01
C LEU A 102 23.28 3.96 7.45
N GLN A 103 23.15 4.88 8.41
CA GLN A 103 23.48 4.59 9.82
C GLN A 103 22.42 3.71 10.50
N THR A 104 21.25 3.57 9.89
CA THR A 104 20.11 2.86 10.43
C THR A 104 19.21 2.38 9.28
N ASP A 105 18.39 1.38 9.52
CA ASP A 105 17.26 0.98 8.68
C ASP A 105 15.95 1.76 9.01
N GLN A 106 16.03 2.66 10.00
CA GLN A 106 14.98 3.58 10.45
C GLN A 106 15.21 4.97 9.84
N LEU A 107 14.83 5.17 8.57
CA LEU A 107 15.22 6.37 7.82
C LEU A 107 14.14 6.83 6.83
N GLY A 108 13.62 8.02 7.03
CA GLY A 108 12.65 8.64 6.13
C GLY A 108 11.30 7.93 6.15
N THR A 109 10.73 7.65 4.97
CA THR A 109 9.53 6.81 4.89
C THR A 109 9.94 5.35 5.04
N GLN A 110 9.40 4.68 6.04
CA GLN A 110 9.85 3.33 6.44
C GLN A 110 8.69 2.42 6.81
N LEU A 111 8.97 1.13 6.82
CA LEU A 111 8.12 0.08 7.39
C LEU A 111 8.89 -0.61 8.51
N ASP A 112 8.30 -0.65 9.70
CA ASP A 112 8.89 -1.29 10.87
C ASP A 112 8.20 -2.62 11.13
N PRO A 113 8.94 -3.73 11.05
CA PRO A 113 8.46 -5.02 11.46
C PRO A 113 8.42 -5.11 12.99
N PRO A 114 7.63 -5.98 13.59
CA PRO A 114 7.53 -6.09 15.05
C PRO A 114 8.86 -6.46 15.73
N ALA A 115 9.79 -7.12 15.04
CA ALA A 115 11.12 -7.42 15.56
C ALA A 115 11.94 -6.15 15.91
N HIS A 116 11.51 -4.96 15.47
CA HIS A 116 12.14 -3.70 15.87
C HIS A 116 12.20 -3.52 17.40
N TRP A 117 11.16 -3.94 18.12
CA TRP A 117 11.10 -3.87 19.58
C TRP A 117 10.98 -5.25 20.25
N ALA A 118 10.52 -6.25 19.54
CA ALA A 118 10.17 -7.55 20.07
C ALA A 118 10.83 -8.68 19.22
N PRO A 119 12.05 -9.09 19.58
CA PRO A 119 12.89 -9.96 18.76
C PRO A 119 12.32 -11.38 18.55
N GLU A 120 11.25 -11.73 19.27
CA GLU A 120 10.51 -12.98 19.09
C GLU A 120 9.54 -12.96 17.91
N TYR A 121 9.35 -11.81 17.26
CA TYR A 121 8.48 -11.65 16.09
C TYR A 121 9.27 -11.49 14.80
N ALA A 122 8.53 -11.31 13.69
CA ALA A 122 9.09 -11.27 12.35
C ALA A 122 9.98 -10.04 12.11
N ALA A 123 11.15 -10.25 11.51
CA ALA A 123 12.00 -9.24 10.90
C ALA A 123 11.47 -8.81 9.52
N ILE A 124 12.05 -7.78 8.89
CA ILE A 124 11.57 -7.21 7.63
C ILE A 124 11.59 -8.23 6.48
N ASP A 125 12.58 -9.13 6.43
CA ASP A 125 12.72 -10.16 5.39
C ASP A 125 11.79 -11.35 5.58
N GLU A 126 11.18 -11.47 6.75
CA GLU A 126 10.22 -12.51 7.11
C GLU A 126 8.75 -12.08 6.89
N LEU A 127 8.50 -10.80 6.62
CA LEU A 127 7.15 -10.33 6.31
C LEU A 127 6.62 -11.04 5.04
N PRO A 128 5.36 -11.53 5.06
CA PRO A 128 4.84 -12.32 3.95
C PRO A 128 4.61 -11.47 2.69
N PRO A 129 4.80 -12.03 1.48
CA PRO A 129 4.61 -11.30 0.22
C PRO A 129 3.19 -10.76 0.02
N THR A 130 2.22 -11.26 0.78
CA THR A 130 0.85 -10.76 0.81
C THR A 130 0.73 -9.35 1.40
N PHE A 131 1.81 -8.78 1.96
CA PHE A 131 1.87 -7.36 2.35
C PHE A 131 1.82 -6.42 1.14
N ALA A 132 2.24 -6.88 -0.04
CA ALA A 132 2.55 -6.03 -1.20
C ALA A 132 1.43 -5.08 -1.65
N VAL A 133 0.14 -5.50 -1.63
CA VAL A 133 -0.98 -4.65 -2.08
C VAL A 133 -2.17 -4.81 -1.14
N ARG A 134 -2.68 -3.70 -0.62
CA ARG A 134 -3.77 -3.68 0.35
C ARG A 134 -4.76 -2.54 0.11
N PRO A 135 -6.03 -2.65 0.58
CA PRO A 135 -6.92 -1.50 0.65
C PRO A 135 -6.31 -0.38 1.51
N LEU A 136 -6.39 0.86 1.03
CA LEU A 136 -5.89 2.04 1.72
C LEU A 136 -7.05 2.82 2.34
N VAL A 137 -6.91 3.13 3.63
CA VAL A 137 -7.77 4.03 4.39
C VAL A 137 -6.94 5.22 4.85
N VAL A 138 -7.46 6.45 4.67
CA VAL A 138 -6.81 7.66 5.19
C VAL A 138 -7.74 8.35 6.18
N ILE A 139 -7.29 8.48 7.44
CA ILE A 139 -8.02 9.19 8.50
C ILE A 139 -7.31 10.50 8.77
N SER A 140 -7.99 11.62 8.55
CA SER A 140 -7.43 12.96 8.78
C SER A 140 -7.75 13.47 10.17
N ILE A 141 -6.70 13.84 10.91
CA ILE A 141 -6.75 14.54 12.21
C ILE A 141 -6.26 15.99 12.12
N VAL A 142 -6.09 16.53 10.91
CA VAL A 142 -5.56 17.89 10.67
C VAL A 142 -6.34 18.96 11.46
N LYS A 143 -7.67 18.86 11.53
CA LYS A 143 -8.48 19.82 12.29
C LYS A 143 -8.18 19.81 13.78
N GLN A 144 -7.89 18.67 14.32
CA GLN A 144 -7.53 18.48 15.72
C GLN A 144 -6.11 18.99 15.98
N VAL A 145 -5.16 18.61 15.11
CA VAL A 145 -3.74 19.03 15.17
C VAL A 145 -3.60 20.56 15.08
N ASN A 146 -4.44 21.23 14.29
CA ASN A 146 -4.46 22.69 14.23
C ASN A 146 -4.89 23.38 15.55
N ARG A 147 -5.52 22.65 16.47
CA ARG A 147 -5.93 23.14 17.80
C ARG A 147 -4.96 22.70 18.89
N ASP A 148 -4.45 21.50 18.75
CA ASP A 148 -3.48 20.87 19.63
C ASP A 148 -2.46 20.09 18.79
N PHE A 149 -1.28 20.66 18.62
CA PHE A 149 -0.23 20.08 17.79
C PHE A 149 0.19 18.65 18.27
N ASN A 150 -0.02 18.35 19.54
CA ASN A 150 0.29 17.04 20.12
C ASN A 150 -0.93 16.10 20.14
N TYR A 151 -1.92 16.33 19.30
CA TYR A 151 -3.11 15.51 19.24
C TYR A 151 -2.82 14.12 18.69
N HIS A 152 -3.26 13.10 19.39
CA HIS A 152 -3.22 11.71 18.94
C HIS A 152 -4.61 11.26 18.47
N LEU A 153 -4.67 10.51 17.36
CA LEU A 153 -5.89 9.90 16.84
C LEU A 153 -6.62 9.15 17.95
N GLN A 154 -7.92 9.39 18.10
CA GLN A 154 -8.78 8.77 19.09
C GLN A 154 -9.77 7.78 18.44
N VAL A 155 -10.29 6.83 19.22
CA VAL A 155 -11.35 5.91 18.76
C VAL A 155 -12.57 6.68 18.23
N SER A 156 -12.90 7.82 18.84
CA SER A 156 -14.00 8.68 18.39
C SER A 156 -13.80 9.24 16.99
N ASP A 157 -12.55 9.48 16.56
CA ASP A 157 -12.22 9.93 15.21
C ASP A 157 -12.42 8.81 14.21
N ILE A 158 -11.99 7.59 14.55
CA ILE A 158 -12.19 6.39 13.74
C ILE A 158 -13.70 6.14 13.55
N LEU A 159 -14.48 6.16 14.62
CA LEU A 159 -15.93 5.98 14.55
C LEU A 159 -16.61 7.10 13.75
N ARG A 160 -16.09 8.33 13.80
CA ARG A 160 -16.59 9.45 12.98
C ARG A 160 -16.28 9.22 11.50
N TRP A 161 -15.08 8.75 11.19
CA TRP A 161 -14.68 8.39 9.85
C TRP A 161 -15.59 7.26 9.29
N GLU A 162 -15.84 6.22 10.09
CA GLU A 162 -16.68 5.09 9.68
C GLU A 162 -18.15 5.48 9.43
N ARG A 163 -18.69 6.43 10.18
CA ARG A 163 -20.04 6.95 9.91
C ARG A 163 -20.16 7.61 8.54
N GLN A 164 -19.07 8.14 8.00
CA GLN A 164 -19.05 8.84 6.71
C GLN A 164 -18.70 7.92 5.54
N HIS A 165 -17.87 6.90 5.78
CA HIS A 165 -17.23 6.11 4.73
C HIS A 165 -17.51 4.60 4.82
N GLY A 166 -18.22 4.17 5.84
CA GLY A 166 -18.43 2.74 6.11
C GLY A 166 -17.32 2.15 7.00
N ARG A 167 -17.53 0.90 7.43
CA ARG A 167 -16.59 0.18 8.29
C ARG A 167 -15.24 0.02 7.60
N ILE A 168 -14.16 0.23 8.33
CA ILE A 168 -12.78 -0.02 7.86
C ILE A 168 -12.66 -1.49 7.42
N PRO A 169 -12.20 -1.77 6.18
CA PRO A 169 -12.03 -3.14 5.70
C PRO A 169 -10.96 -3.90 6.47
N GLU A 170 -11.21 -5.16 6.77
CA GLU A 170 -10.23 -6.05 7.35
C GLU A 170 -9.01 -6.20 6.43
N GLY A 171 -7.80 -6.29 7.00
CA GLY A 171 -6.54 -6.39 6.26
C GLY A 171 -6.14 -5.12 5.51
N SER A 172 -6.82 -3.98 5.71
CA SER A 172 -6.43 -2.70 5.14
C SER A 172 -5.21 -2.10 5.83
N VAL A 173 -4.56 -1.16 5.14
CA VAL A 173 -3.57 -0.24 5.71
C VAL A 173 -4.30 1.06 6.06
N VAL A 174 -4.15 1.52 7.31
CA VAL A 174 -4.77 2.76 7.79
C VAL A 174 -3.70 3.82 7.97
N MET A 175 -3.69 4.85 7.12
CA MET A 175 -2.76 5.97 7.20
C MET A 175 -3.40 7.16 7.92
N VAL A 176 -2.69 7.75 8.88
CA VAL A 176 -3.15 8.89 9.69
C VAL A 176 -2.53 10.17 9.15
N ARG A 177 -3.39 11.02 8.57
CA ARG A 177 -2.98 12.32 8.03
C ARG A 177 -3.05 13.41 9.10
N SER A 178 -1.94 14.07 9.35
CA SER A 178 -1.79 15.20 10.26
C SER A 178 -1.29 16.49 9.61
N ASP A 179 -0.88 16.42 8.34
CA ASP A 179 -0.13 17.44 7.58
C ASP A 179 1.27 17.74 8.18
N TRP A 180 1.78 16.86 9.04
CA TRP A 180 3.10 16.98 9.62
C TRP A 180 4.21 16.87 8.55
N SER A 181 4.02 16.00 7.56
CA SER A 181 4.95 15.78 6.45
C SER A 181 5.17 17.01 5.56
N LYS A 182 4.28 18.01 5.60
CA LYS A 182 4.43 19.27 4.84
C LYS A 182 5.60 20.12 5.31
N ARG A 183 6.13 19.85 6.49
CA ARG A 183 7.32 20.52 7.04
C ARG A 183 8.63 19.86 6.58
N TRP A 184 8.55 18.72 5.91
CA TRP A 184 9.74 18.03 5.42
C TRP A 184 10.56 18.88 4.45
N PRO A 185 11.91 18.98 4.53
CA PRO A 185 12.82 18.22 5.40
C PRO A 185 13.31 19.00 6.65
N ASP A 186 12.45 19.76 7.35
CA ASP A 186 12.82 20.49 8.57
C ASP A 186 13.49 19.56 9.60
N PRO A 187 14.77 19.77 9.97
CA PRO A 187 15.44 18.88 10.93
C PRO A 187 14.79 18.88 12.31
N GLY A 188 14.01 19.90 12.66
CA GLY A 188 13.23 19.93 13.91
C GLY A 188 12.19 18.81 14.03
N LEU A 189 11.82 18.18 12.92
CA LEU A 189 10.90 17.05 12.90
C LEU A 189 11.48 15.80 13.61
N ALA A 190 12.80 15.67 13.66
CA ALA A 190 13.49 14.56 14.29
C ALA A 190 13.65 14.70 15.82
N LEU A 191 13.21 15.81 16.41
CA LEU A 191 13.31 16.03 17.86
C LEU A 191 12.34 15.15 18.67
N LEU A 192 11.25 14.72 18.07
CA LEU A 192 10.25 13.76 18.60
C LEU A 192 9.74 14.09 20.01
N THR A 193 9.68 15.39 20.38
CA THR A 193 9.24 15.83 21.72
C THR A 193 7.73 16.07 21.78
N LYS A 194 7.17 16.60 20.69
CA LYS A 194 5.73 16.84 20.52
C LYS A 194 5.39 16.71 19.05
N PHE A 195 4.46 15.84 18.73
CA PHE A 195 4.02 15.59 17.36
C PHE A 195 2.63 14.93 17.37
N PRO A 196 1.86 15.04 16.29
CA PRO A 196 0.60 14.33 16.17
C PRO A 196 0.86 12.82 16.05
N GLY A 197 0.07 12.01 16.75
CA GLY A 197 0.32 10.57 16.81
C GLY A 197 -0.96 9.74 16.78
N VAL A 198 -0.85 8.51 17.28
CA VAL A 198 -1.96 7.57 17.42
C VAL A 198 -2.03 7.08 18.85
N SER A 199 -3.18 7.23 19.52
CA SER A 199 -3.32 6.79 20.90
C SER A 199 -3.34 5.26 21.00
N LEU A 200 -2.85 4.73 22.12
CA LEU A 200 -2.90 3.29 22.41
C LEU A 200 -4.30 2.70 22.22
N ALA A 201 -5.34 3.39 22.70
CA ALA A 201 -6.71 2.94 22.53
C ALA A 201 -7.14 2.88 21.06
N ALA A 202 -6.69 3.83 20.22
CA ALA A 202 -6.96 3.81 18.80
C ALA A 202 -6.22 2.67 18.08
N LEU A 203 -4.97 2.40 18.45
CA LEU A 203 -4.22 1.25 17.93
C LEU A 203 -4.92 -0.07 18.26
N GLN A 204 -5.27 -0.26 19.53
CA GLN A 204 -6.00 -1.45 19.96
C GLN A 204 -7.33 -1.63 19.21
N PHE A 205 -8.06 -0.54 19.02
CA PHE A 205 -9.31 -0.57 18.26
C PHE A 205 -9.10 -0.96 16.79
N LEU A 206 -8.11 -0.37 16.13
CA LEU A 206 -7.79 -0.67 14.73
C LEU A 206 -7.33 -2.12 14.56
N HIS A 207 -6.42 -2.59 15.38
CA HIS A 207 -5.85 -3.93 15.24
C HIS A 207 -6.78 -5.03 15.77
N LEU A 208 -7.39 -4.85 16.94
CA LEU A 208 -8.17 -5.90 17.59
C LEU A 208 -9.66 -5.91 17.19
N GLN A 209 -10.21 -4.76 16.75
CA GLN A 209 -11.62 -4.65 16.40
C GLN A 209 -11.88 -4.45 14.89
N ARG A 210 -10.87 -4.00 14.14
CA ARG A 210 -10.95 -3.81 12.68
C ARG A 210 -10.05 -4.75 11.92
N HIS A 211 -9.12 -5.42 12.62
CA HIS A 211 -8.19 -6.40 12.04
C HIS A 211 -7.44 -5.83 10.84
N ILE A 212 -6.94 -4.58 10.97
CA ILE A 212 -6.13 -3.96 9.94
C ILE A 212 -4.80 -4.69 9.81
N LEU A 213 -4.12 -4.56 8.65
CA LEU A 213 -2.79 -5.11 8.46
C LEU A 213 -1.77 -4.35 9.31
N PHE A 214 -1.68 -3.06 9.10
CA PHE A 214 -0.90 -2.13 9.92
C PHE A 214 -1.44 -0.70 9.80
N HIS A 215 -1.03 0.17 10.72
CA HIS A 215 -1.25 1.60 10.60
C HIS A 215 0.03 2.30 10.13
N GLY A 216 -0.13 3.52 9.58
CA GLY A 216 1.00 4.40 9.27
C GLY A 216 0.67 5.84 9.59
N HIS A 217 1.69 6.68 9.71
CA HIS A 217 1.56 8.10 10.04
C HIS A 217 2.68 8.92 9.39
N GLU A 218 2.53 10.25 9.41
CA GLU A 218 3.48 11.18 8.82
C GLU A 218 4.70 11.47 9.74
N PRO A 219 4.57 11.49 11.07
CA PRO A 219 5.72 11.58 11.97
C PRO A 219 6.67 10.38 11.90
N LEU A 220 7.83 10.51 12.58
CA LEU A 220 8.88 9.50 12.67
C LEU A 220 8.79 8.69 13.96
N ASP A 221 7.59 8.62 14.55
CA ASP A 221 7.25 7.81 15.72
C ASP A 221 5.73 7.78 15.90
N THR A 222 5.20 6.74 16.54
CA THR A 222 3.75 6.48 16.67
C THR A 222 3.08 7.41 17.65
N ASP A 223 3.71 7.67 18.82
CA ASP A 223 3.15 8.52 19.86
C ASP A 223 4.24 9.26 20.63
N SER A 224 3.85 10.35 21.27
CA SER A 224 4.77 11.21 22.04
C SER A 224 4.65 11.00 23.56
N THR A 225 4.16 9.84 24.00
CA THR A 225 4.14 9.49 25.43
C THR A 225 5.55 9.19 25.93
N PRO A 226 5.86 9.41 27.23
CA PRO A 226 7.21 9.18 27.73
C PRO A 226 7.72 7.75 27.60
N THR A 227 6.83 6.78 27.44
CA THR A 227 7.15 5.35 27.32
C THR A 227 6.90 4.80 25.94
N LEU A 228 6.48 5.64 24.96
CA LEU A 228 6.03 5.23 23.64
C LEU A 228 5.04 4.06 23.75
N GLU A 229 3.99 4.27 24.57
CA GLU A 229 3.09 3.18 24.99
C GLU A 229 2.36 2.53 23.82
N GLY A 230 2.04 3.33 22.80
CA GLY A 230 1.36 2.85 21.59
C GLY A 230 2.28 1.97 20.75
N GLU A 231 3.46 2.45 20.44
CA GLU A 231 4.46 1.70 19.68
C GLU A 231 4.92 0.46 20.42
N SER A 232 5.24 0.59 21.70
CA SER A 232 5.61 -0.53 22.56
C SER A 232 4.54 -1.63 22.53
N TRP A 233 3.27 -1.27 22.72
CA TRP A 233 2.16 -2.22 22.67
C TRP A 233 2.09 -2.88 21.28
N LEU A 234 2.16 -2.09 20.22
CA LEU A 234 2.04 -2.55 18.83
C LEU A 234 3.06 -3.65 18.53
N MET A 235 4.34 -3.35 18.72
CA MET A 235 5.44 -4.23 18.38
C MET A 235 5.46 -5.51 19.24
N HIS A 236 5.21 -5.39 20.55
CA HIS A 236 5.12 -6.56 21.46
C HIS A 236 3.86 -7.41 21.25
N ASN A 237 2.93 -6.99 20.39
CA ASN A 237 1.80 -7.80 19.97
C ASN A 237 1.92 -8.28 18.50
N GLY A 238 3.10 -8.16 17.90
CA GLY A 238 3.42 -8.71 16.59
C GLY A 238 2.85 -7.92 15.42
N PHE A 239 2.55 -6.63 15.60
CA PHE A 239 2.05 -5.76 14.54
C PHE A 239 3.16 -4.87 13.98
N ALA A 240 3.11 -4.60 12.67
CA ALA A 240 3.99 -3.66 11.99
C ALA A 240 3.39 -2.25 11.95
N GLN A 241 4.22 -1.25 11.60
CA GLN A 241 3.80 0.12 11.35
C GLN A 241 4.55 0.74 10.17
N ALA A 242 4.03 1.87 9.65
CA ALA A 242 4.72 2.71 8.68
C ALA A 242 4.89 4.12 9.23
N GLU A 243 6.07 4.69 9.05
CA GLU A 243 6.44 6.01 9.53
C GLU A 243 6.91 6.92 8.40
N GLY A 244 6.92 8.23 8.66
CA GLY A 244 7.41 9.21 7.71
C GLY A 244 6.65 9.21 6.39
N VAL A 245 5.34 8.93 6.41
CA VAL A 245 4.52 8.84 5.19
C VAL A 245 4.27 10.23 4.64
N ALA A 246 4.38 10.39 3.31
CA ALA A 246 4.22 11.66 2.61
C ALA A 246 2.86 11.78 1.89
N ASN A 247 2.49 13.00 1.49
CA ASN A 247 1.44 13.28 0.52
C ASN A 247 0.04 12.73 0.84
N LEU A 248 -0.27 12.45 2.10
CA LEU A 248 -1.60 11.95 2.49
C LEU A 248 -2.72 12.96 2.21
N ASP A 249 -2.41 14.23 2.00
CA ASP A 249 -3.34 15.27 1.55
C ASP A 249 -3.76 15.11 0.08
N ARG A 250 -3.05 14.28 -0.68
CA ARG A 250 -3.32 13.99 -2.10
C ARG A 250 -4.10 12.69 -2.32
N VAL A 251 -4.49 12.01 -1.25
CA VAL A 251 -5.20 10.73 -1.31
C VAL A 251 -6.61 10.88 -0.74
N PRO A 252 -7.67 10.27 -1.33
CA PRO A 252 -9.00 10.28 -0.75
C PRO A 252 -9.06 9.46 0.54
N ALA A 253 -10.07 9.69 1.35
CA ALA A 253 -10.27 8.96 2.61
C ALA A 253 -10.43 7.44 2.41
N THR A 254 -10.93 7.03 1.25
CA THR A 254 -11.22 5.62 0.91
C THR A 254 -11.21 5.42 -0.61
N GLY A 255 -11.19 4.16 -1.04
CA GLY A 255 -11.31 3.77 -2.47
C GLY A 255 -9.99 3.57 -3.19
N CYS A 256 -8.84 3.77 -2.54
CA CYS A 256 -7.53 3.44 -3.11
C CYS A 256 -7.02 2.09 -2.58
N LEU A 257 -6.09 1.51 -3.33
CA LEU A 257 -5.15 0.51 -2.84
C LEU A 257 -3.84 1.20 -2.47
N VAL A 258 -3.01 0.54 -1.69
CA VAL A 258 -1.60 0.93 -1.49
C VAL A 258 -0.70 -0.24 -1.89
N GLU A 259 0.28 0.06 -2.72
CA GLU A 259 1.43 -0.79 -2.99
C GLU A 259 2.50 -0.49 -1.94
N ILE A 260 3.14 -1.54 -1.41
CA ILE A 260 4.05 -1.50 -0.27
C ILE A 260 5.36 -2.14 -0.72
N GLY A 261 6.33 -1.30 -1.11
CA GLY A 261 7.66 -1.72 -1.49
C GLY A 261 8.67 -1.46 -0.37
N TYR A 262 9.51 -2.45 -0.05
CA TYR A 262 10.63 -2.33 0.88
C TYR A 262 11.75 -3.29 0.54
N PRO A 263 13.02 -2.99 0.90
CA PRO A 263 14.13 -3.90 0.68
C PRO A 263 14.04 -5.09 1.65
N LYS A 264 14.45 -6.25 1.17
CA LYS A 264 14.46 -7.49 1.96
C LYS A 264 15.84 -7.69 2.62
N PHE A 265 16.16 -6.87 3.61
CA PHE A 265 17.37 -7.01 4.40
C PHE A 265 17.26 -8.21 5.35
N GLY A 266 18.21 -9.15 5.29
CA GLY A 266 18.21 -10.31 6.18
C GLY A 266 18.33 -9.91 7.64
N GLY A 267 17.33 -10.25 8.47
CA GLY A 267 17.25 -9.90 9.88
C GLY A 267 17.12 -8.39 10.16
N GLY A 268 16.69 -7.59 9.18
CA GLY A 268 16.52 -6.14 9.35
C GLY A 268 15.36 -5.80 10.28
N LEU A 269 15.54 -4.76 11.07
CA LEU A 269 14.57 -4.28 12.07
C LEU A 269 13.73 -3.10 11.56
N GLY A 270 13.97 -2.68 10.32
CA GLY A 270 13.24 -1.69 9.57
C GLY A 270 13.53 -1.79 8.08
N GLY A 271 12.83 -1.02 7.27
CA GLY A 271 13.08 -0.98 5.84
C GLY A 271 12.61 0.34 5.23
N TYR A 272 13.50 1.01 4.48
CA TYR A 272 13.14 2.17 3.68
C TYR A 272 12.00 1.80 2.74
N ALA A 273 10.82 2.32 2.97
CA ALA A 273 9.66 1.90 2.21
C ALA A 273 9.33 2.89 1.09
N ARG A 274 8.78 2.37 0.01
CA ARG A 274 8.09 3.17 -0.98
C ARG A 274 6.63 2.77 -1.01
N PHE A 275 5.76 3.66 -0.56
CA PHE A 275 4.33 3.47 -0.62
C PHE A 275 3.77 4.23 -1.82
N ILE A 276 2.96 3.55 -2.63
CA ILE A 276 2.28 4.15 -3.77
C ILE A 276 0.78 3.91 -3.62
N ALA A 277 0.00 4.98 -3.47
CA ALA A 277 -1.44 4.88 -3.51
C ALA A 277 -1.92 4.74 -4.95
N ILE A 278 -2.78 3.75 -5.21
CA ILE A 278 -3.42 3.49 -6.49
C ILE A 278 -4.90 3.84 -6.33
N CYS A 279 -5.29 4.99 -6.86
CA CYS A 279 -6.58 5.62 -6.63
C CYS A 279 -7.48 5.55 -7.86
N PRO A 280 -8.82 5.76 -7.72
CA PRO A 280 -9.73 5.76 -8.85
C PRO A 280 -9.29 6.72 -9.97
N SER A 281 -9.57 6.37 -11.23
CA SER A 281 -9.15 7.12 -12.43
C SER A 281 -9.64 8.57 -12.45
N ASN A 282 -10.78 8.86 -11.81
CA ASN A 282 -11.34 10.20 -11.69
C ASN A 282 -10.78 11.01 -10.51
N TRP A 283 -9.81 10.48 -9.77
CA TRP A 283 -9.17 11.22 -8.68
C TRP A 283 -8.30 12.35 -9.25
N ARG A 284 -8.33 13.52 -8.59
CA ARG A 284 -7.70 14.74 -9.12
C ARG A 284 -6.18 14.79 -8.99
N TYR A 285 -5.58 13.97 -8.14
CA TYR A 285 -4.14 13.91 -7.91
C TYR A 285 -3.55 12.61 -8.43
N GLY A 286 -2.23 12.62 -8.65
CA GLY A 286 -1.49 11.47 -9.17
C GLY A 286 -1.39 11.49 -10.69
N VAL A 287 -0.74 10.47 -11.23
CA VAL A 287 -0.52 10.24 -12.67
C VAL A 287 -1.05 8.88 -13.06
N SER A 288 -1.55 8.72 -14.28
CA SER A 288 -1.91 7.40 -14.83
C SER A 288 -0.81 6.90 -15.77
N VAL A 289 -0.82 5.60 -16.05
CA VAL A 289 -0.01 4.99 -17.09
C VAL A 289 -0.32 5.67 -18.44
N GLY A 290 0.71 6.15 -19.13
CA GLY A 290 0.57 6.86 -20.40
C GLY A 290 0.44 8.39 -20.29
N GLU A 291 0.18 8.98 -19.11
CA GLU A 291 0.27 10.43 -18.92
C GLU A 291 1.72 10.93 -18.88
N LEU A 292 2.66 10.06 -18.51
CA LEU A 292 4.09 10.32 -18.53
C LEU A 292 4.79 9.28 -19.41
N PRO A 293 5.92 9.63 -20.06
CA PRO A 293 6.71 8.66 -20.80
C PRO A 293 7.21 7.54 -19.88
N GLU A 294 6.80 6.31 -20.13
CA GLU A 294 7.27 5.15 -19.35
C GLU A 294 8.49 4.50 -19.99
N ALA A 295 8.58 4.49 -21.33
CA ALA A 295 9.71 3.96 -22.08
C ALA A 295 9.75 4.53 -23.52
N PRO A 296 10.89 5.02 -24.02
CA PRO A 296 12.12 5.28 -23.25
C PRO A 296 11.93 6.39 -22.21
N LEU A 297 12.65 6.31 -21.10
CA LEU A 297 12.59 7.34 -20.06
C LEU A 297 13.04 8.70 -20.61
N GLN A 298 12.51 9.76 -19.99
CA GLN A 298 12.78 11.13 -20.40
C GLN A 298 14.30 11.43 -20.35
N ARG A 299 14.82 12.01 -21.44
CA ARG A 299 16.13 12.64 -21.46
C ARG A 299 16.03 14.05 -20.87
N TYR A 300 17.01 14.42 -20.06
CA TYR A 300 17.10 15.75 -19.47
C TYR A 300 18.26 16.53 -20.10
N ASP A 301 18.07 17.83 -20.30
CA ASP A 301 19.11 18.72 -20.79
C ASP A 301 20.18 18.99 -19.74
N ASN A 302 19.76 19.10 -18.46
CA ASN A 302 20.66 19.19 -17.33
C ASN A 302 21.20 17.81 -16.95
N VAL A 303 22.49 17.57 -17.15
CA VAL A 303 23.09 16.30 -16.82
C VAL A 303 23.24 16.12 -15.32
N LEU A 304 23.01 14.88 -14.86
CA LEU A 304 23.20 14.50 -13.49
C LEU A 304 24.70 14.61 -13.11
N HIS A 305 25.02 15.32 -12.05
CA HIS A 305 26.40 15.50 -11.59
C HIS A 305 26.48 15.47 -10.06
N TRP A 306 27.68 15.21 -9.54
CA TRP A 306 27.94 15.22 -8.12
C TRP A 306 28.05 16.66 -7.59
N ASP A 307 27.24 16.99 -6.57
CA ASP A 307 27.37 18.23 -5.81
C ASP A 307 28.07 17.93 -4.47
N PRO A 308 29.29 18.45 -4.26
CA PRO A 308 30.05 18.18 -3.03
C PRO A 308 29.49 18.90 -1.80
N VAL A 309 28.71 19.98 -1.97
CA VAL A 309 28.10 20.73 -0.86
C VAL A 309 26.88 20.00 -0.34
N LEU A 310 26.02 19.51 -1.24
CA LEU A 310 24.84 18.74 -0.89
C LEU A 310 25.18 17.27 -0.59
N GLY A 311 26.36 16.79 -0.97
CA GLY A 311 26.76 15.41 -0.80
C GLY A 311 25.91 14.41 -1.57
N MET A 312 25.39 14.82 -2.73
CA MET A 312 24.54 13.98 -3.57
C MET A 312 24.61 14.39 -5.04
N ARG A 313 24.08 13.57 -5.94
CA ARG A 313 23.92 13.97 -7.33
C ARG A 313 22.67 14.82 -7.52
N ILE A 314 22.81 15.89 -8.29
CA ILE A 314 21.74 16.80 -8.69
C ILE A 314 21.74 17.02 -10.21
N ARG A 315 20.65 17.58 -10.73
CA ARG A 315 20.53 18.05 -12.11
C ARG A 315 20.61 19.56 -12.20
#